data_df92c94679dff71e019af40d601aa3b0
#
_entry.id   df92c94679dff71e019af40d601aa3b0
#
_cell.length_a   1.000
_cell.length_b   1.000
_cell.length_c   1.000
_cell.angle_alpha   90.00
_cell.angle_beta   90.00
_cell.angle_gamma   90.00
#
_symmetry.space_group_name_H-M   'P 1'
#
loop_
_entity.id
_entity.type
_entity.pdbx_description
1 polymer ?
#
loop_
_entity_poly.entity_id
_entity_poly.type
_entity_poly.pdbx_seq_one_letter_code
_entity_poly.pdbx_strand_id
1 'polypeptide(L)'
;MEEPLTKQAARAAYGWGRAQDWLEALRLLEEAARAGEQGADRQFELVTQQPLETMLSPPPPERLTSKARVAAARRFAPPGFSEWLIDRSEGRLEAALANDASGDAVRTARTCAFGPQERDLVLAILQERAARLLGVPVACHEPPNTISYEPGQEYRQHADFIEPSIAEFRPALQQLGQRVATVVTYLNDQFEGAETVFPDLDIAFRGAPGDAIFFANVLADGSPDYLTAHAALPPKSGRKWVLSQWIRSKPFPYSAEALA
;
A
#
# COMPACT_ATOMS: atom_id res chain seq x y z
N MET A 1 -16.72 -18.51 19.51
CA MET A 1 -15.33 -18.19 19.89
C MET A 1 -15.24 -16.67 19.99
N GLU A 2 -14.55 -16.19 21.00
CA GLU A 2 -14.30 -14.77 21.15
C GLU A 2 -13.35 -14.28 20.04
N GLU A 3 -13.56 -13.06 19.54
CA GLU A 3 -12.70 -12.47 18.51
C GLU A 3 -11.26 -12.30 19.06
N PRO A 4 -10.20 -12.69 18.32
CA PRO A 4 -8.83 -12.52 18.76
C PRO A 4 -8.51 -11.05 19.13
N LEU A 5 -7.71 -10.83 20.17
CA LEU A 5 -7.34 -9.49 20.62
C LEU A 5 -6.57 -8.71 19.53
N THR A 6 -5.75 -9.38 18.74
CA THR A 6 -5.09 -8.79 17.57
C THR A 6 -6.07 -8.21 16.54
N LYS A 7 -7.24 -8.84 16.35
CA LYS A 7 -8.31 -8.33 15.49
C LYS A 7 -9.04 -7.15 16.11
N GLN A 8 -9.34 -7.24 17.41
CA GLN A 8 -9.93 -6.13 18.15
C GLN A 8 -9.01 -4.90 18.12
N ALA A 9 -7.69 -5.10 18.24
CA ALA A 9 -6.67 -4.05 18.11
C ALA A 9 -6.71 -3.38 16.73
N ALA A 10 -6.77 -4.17 15.66
CA ALA A 10 -6.90 -3.64 14.30
C ALA A 10 -8.21 -2.84 14.15
N ARG A 11 -9.35 -3.35 14.63
CA ARG A 11 -10.64 -2.63 14.59
C ARG A 11 -10.57 -1.28 15.32
N ALA A 12 -9.90 -1.22 16.47
CA ALA A 12 -9.71 0.02 17.21
C ALA A 12 -8.84 1.02 16.41
N ALA A 13 -7.73 0.56 15.82
CA ALA A 13 -6.83 1.38 15.01
C ALA A 13 -7.50 1.93 13.73
N TYR A 14 -8.35 1.14 13.08
CA TYR A 14 -9.08 1.55 11.88
C TYR A 14 -10.39 2.29 12.15
N GLY A 15 -10.92 2.24 13.37
CA GLY A 15 -12.24 2.77 13.69
C GLY A 15 -13.39 1.95 13.08
N TRP A 16 -13.21 0.63 12.88
CA TRP A 16 -14.24 -0.21 12.29
C TRP A 16 -15.34 -0.54 13.32
N GLY A 17 -16.56 -0.06 13.04
CA GLY A 17 -17.72 -0.22 13.92
C GLY A 17 -17.63 0.59 15.22
N ARG A 18 -16.62 1.45 15.37
CA ARG A 18 -16.37 2.29 16.51
C ARG A 18 -15.54 3.53 16.12
N ALA A 19 -15.38 4.50 17.00
CA ALA A 19 -14.41 5.57 16.80
C ALA A 19 -12.97 4.99 16.78
N GLN A 20 -12.10 5.57 15.95
CA GLN A 20 -10.68 5.24 15.93
C GLN A 20 -10.06 5.56 17.31
N ASP A 21 -9.32 4.60 17.84
CA ASP A 21 -8.65 4.72 19.13
C ASP A 21 -7.31 3.96 19.10
N TRP A 22 -6.24 4.68 18.89
CA TRP A 22 -4.89 4.13 18.82
C TRP A 22 -4.35 3.66 20.16
N LEU A 23 -4.75 4.32 21.28
CA LEU A 23 -4.31 3.90 22.61
C LEU A 23 -4.95 2.58 23.00
N GLU A 24 -6.23 2.42 22.72
CA GLU A 24 -6.94 1.16 22.90
C GLU A 24 -6.38 0.06 21.97
N ALA A 25 -6.03 0.40 20.73
CA ALA A 25 -5.41 -0.55 19.82
C ALA A 25 -4.07 -1.10 20.34
N LEU A 26 -3.22 -0.23 20.89
CA LEU A 26 -1.95 -0.65 21.49
C LEU A 26 -2.17 -1.47 22.76
N ARG A 27 -3.13 -1.10 23.61
CA ARG A 27 -3.47 -1.84 24.83
C ARG A 27 -3.93 -3.27 24.49
N LEU A 28 -4.83 -3.41 23.53
CA LEU A 28 -5.33 -4.71 23.06
C LEU A 28 -4.21 -5.56 22.43
N LEU A 29 -3.31 -4.96 21.67
CA LEU A 29 -2.17 -5.67 21.08
C LEU A 29 -1.18 -6.13 22.16
N GLU A 30 -0.94 -5.32 23.20
CA GLU A 30 -0.12 -5.72 24.35
C GLU A 30 -0.74 -6.92 25.10
N GLU A 31 -2.06 -6.90 25.30
CA GLU A 31 -2.79 -8.03 25.90
C GLU A 31 -2.69 -9.29 25.03
N ALA A 32 -2.84 -9.13 23.68
CA ALA A 32 -2.65 -10.23 22.74
C ALA A 32 -1.25 -10.85 22.83
N ALA A 33 -0.22 -10.01 22.94
CA ALA A 33 1.17 -10.46 23.10
C ALA A 33 1.34 -11.23 24.42
N ARG A 34 0.82 -10.73 25.54
CA ARG A 34 0.86 -11.42 26.83
C ARG A 34 0.05 -12.73 26.83
N ALA A 35 -1.02 -12.80 26.05
CA ALA A 35 -1.82 -14.02 25.87
C ALA A 35 -1.16 -15.04 24.93
N GLY A 36 -0.05 -14.69 24.26
CA GLY A 36 0.65 -15.56 23.32
C GLY A 36 -0.09 -15.73 21.99
N GLU A 37 -0.94 -14.76 21.59
CA GLU A 37 -1.50 -14.77 20.25
C GLU A 37 -0.40 -14.72 19.18
N GLN A 38 -0.53 -15.51 18.14
CA GLN A 38 0.50 -15.69 17.11
C GLN A 38 0.91 -14.34 16.48
N GLY A 39 2.21 -14.01 16.61
CA GLY A 39 2.82 -12.81 16.03
C GLY A 39 2.49 -11.50 16.75
N ALA A 40 1.68 -11.52 17.82
CA ALA A 40 1.30 -10.32 18.56
C ALA A 40 2.50 -9.67 19.27
N ASP A 41 3.40 -10.47 19.82
CA ASP A 41 4.65 -10.04 20.47
C ASP A 41 5.53 -9.23 19.52
N ARG A 42 5.86 -9.83 18.37
CA ARG A 42 6.66 -9.17 17.32
C ARG A 42 5.96 -7.92 16.78
N GLN A 43 4.65 -8.00 16.57
CA GLN A 43 3.88 -6.84 16.09
C GLN A 43 3.91 -5.71 17.13
N PHE A 44 3.74 -6.02 18.41
CA PHE A 44 3.78 -5.04 19.48
C PHE A 44 5.16 -4.37 19.58
N GLU A 45 6.24 -5.14 19.53
CA GLU A 45 7.61 -4.60 19.48
C GLU A 45 7.80 -3.64 18.31
N LEU A 46 7.34 -4.00 17.11
CA LEU A 46 7.46 -3.17 15.91
C LEU A 46 6.71 -1.84 16.04
N VAL A 47 5.48 -1.84 16.53
CA VAL A 47 4.64 -0.64 16.57
C VAL A 47 4.91 0.27 17.77
N THR A 48 5.69 -0.20 18.74
CA THR A 48 6.07 0.57 19.94
C THR A 48 7.53 1.00 19.99
N GLN A 49 8.31 0.81 18.90
CA GLN A 49 9.71 1.24 18.81
C GLN A 49 9.92 2.73 19.06
N GLN A 50 8.90 3.54 18.82
CA GLN A 50 8.90 4.99 18.98
C GLN A 50 7.56 5.44 19.57
N PRO A 51 7.48 6.65 20.13
CA PRO A 51 6.20 7.22 20.56
C PRO A 51 5.16 7.19 19.44
N LEU A 52 3.91 6.89 19.77
CA LEU A 52 2.81 6.70 18.82
C LEU A 52 2.71 7.81 17.77
N GLU A 53 2.76 9.08 18.19
CA GLU A 53 2.66 10.19 17.24
C GLU A 53 3.82 10.20 16.21
N THR A 54 5.02 9.81 16.62
CA THR A 54 6.15 9.63 15.71
C THR A 54 5.92 8.45 14.75
N MET A 55 5.33 7.36 15.25
CA MET A 55 4.99 6.21 14.42
C MET A 55 3.92 6.57 13.37
N LEU A 56 2.97 7.41 13.71
CA LEU A 56 1.90 7.83 12.80
C LEU A 56 2.30 8.97 11.85
N SER A 57 3.37 9.72 12.17
CA SER A 57 3.80 10.86 11.37
C SER A 57 4.66 10.41 10.18
N PRO A 58 4.25 10.72 8.93
CA PRO A 58 5.09 10.42 7.77
C PRO A 58 6.32 11.35 7.75
N PRO A 59 7.46 10.90 7.20
CA PRO A 59 8.58 11.78 6.94
C PRO A 59 8.21 12.83 5.88
N PRO A 60 8.90 13.99 5.85
CA PRO A 60 8.66 15.02 4.86
C PRO A 60 8.93 14.48 3.45
N PRO A 61 8.06 14.79 2.47
CA PRO A 61 8.24 14.33 1.10
C PRO A 61 9.27 15.15 0.34
N GLU A 62 10.04 14.48 -0.51
CA GLU A 62 10.94 15.08 -1.50
C GLU A 62 10.25 15.07 -2.88
N ARG A 63 9.99 16.24 -3.44
CA ARG A 63 9.40 16.35 -4.78
C ARG A 63 10.42 15.97 -5.86
N LEU A 64 10.06 15.04 -6.73
CA LEU A 64 10.97 14.54 -7.78
C LEU A 64 10.86 15.30 -9.11
N THR A 65 9.75 15.99 -9.35
CA THR A 65 9.56 16.79 -10.58
C THR A 65 8.59 17.95 -10.35
N SER A 66 8.70 18.99 -11.16
CA SER A 66 7.72 20.09 -11.21
C SER A 66 6.56 19.85 -12.19
N LYS A 67 6.69 18.87 -13.10
CA LYS A 67 5.73 18.63 -14.17
C LYS A 67 4.47 17.87 -13.70
N ALA A 68 4.60 17.04 -12.67
CA ALA A 68 3.52 16.25 -12.10
C ALA A 68 3.68 16.17 -10.58
N ARG A 69 2.67 15.63 -9.89
CA ARG A 69 2.72 15.39 -8.44
C ARG A 69 3.32 14.01 -8.17
N VAL A 70 4.65 13.93 -8.28
CA VAL A 70 5.45 12.74 -7.94
C VAL A 70 6.48 13.13 -6.90
N ALA A 71 6.54 12.38 -5.81
CA ALA A 71 7.49 12.63 -4.73
C ALA A 71 7.92 11.33 -4.05
N ALA A 72 9.05 11.38 -3.34
CA ALA A 72 9.55 10.28 -2.53
C ALA A 72 9.48 10.65 -1.04
N ALA A 73 9.32 9.63 -0.20
CA ALA A 73 9.43 9.74 1.25
C ALA A 73 10.43 8.70 1.74
N ARG A 74 11.60 9.16 2.20
CA ARG A 74 12.64 8.27 2.72
C ARG A 74 12.25 7.75 4.10
N ARG A 75 12.43 6.44 4.33
CA ARG A 75 12.02 5.79 5.59
C ARG A 75 10.53 6.00 5.91
N PHE A 76 9.71 5.93 4.87
CA PHE A 76 8.25 6.00 5.02
C PHE A 76 7.73 4.84 5.88
N ALA A 77 8.19 3.61 5.66
CA ALA A 77 7.93 2.50 6.58
C ALA A 77 8.98 2.49 7.69
N PRO A 78 8.56 2.38 8.98
CA PRO A 78 9.47 2.19 10.10
C PRO A 78 10.32 0.91 9.97
N PRO A 79 11.47 0.83 10.67
CA PRO A 79 12.30 -0.37 10.66
C PRO A 79 11.54 -1.64 11.05
N GLY A 80 11.81 -2.76 10.39
CA GLY A 80 11.18 -4.06 10.64
C GLY A 80 9.80 -4.25 9.99
N PHE A 81 9.14 -3.17 9.53
CA PHE A 81 7.83 -3.26 8.86
C PHE A 81 7.93 -3.95 7.51
N SER A 82 9.03 -3.74 6.80
CA SER A 82 9.28 -4.37 5.50
C SER A 82 9.38 -5.89 5.62
N GLU A 83 10.19 -6.36 6.56
CA GLU A 83 10.38 -7.79 6.84
C GLU A 83 9.07 -8.44 7.33
N TRP A 84 8.32 -7.74 8.20
CA TRP A 84 7.00 -8.19 8.65
C TRP A 84 6.05 -8.43 7.49
N LEU A 85 5.98 -7.50 6.52
CA LEU A 85 5.09 -7.61 5.36
C LEU A 85 5.54 -8.70 4.39
N ILE A 86 6.86 -8.87 4.17
CA ILE A 86 7.40 -9.95 3.35
C ILE A 86 7.04 -11.30 3.97
N ASP A 87 7.33 -11.50 5.27
CA ASP A 87 7.06 -12.75 5.98
C ASP A 87 5.56 -13.13 5.91
N ARG A 88 4.68 -12.14 6.06
CA ARG A 88 3.23 -12.36 5.96
C ARG A 88 2.73 -12.66 4.56
N SER A 89 3.50 -12.32 3.55
CA SER A 89 3.16 -12.52 2.13
C SER A 89 3.74 -13.79 1.54
N GLU A 90 4.89 -14.25 2.07
CA GLU A 90 5.49 -15.53 1.64
C GLU A 90 4.46 -16.65 1.78
N GLY A 91 4.38 -17.56 0.87
CA GLY A 91 3.42 -18.66 0.87
C GLY A 91 1.96 -18.28 0.52
N ARG A 92 1.63 -16.97 0.44
CA ARG A 92 0.29 -16.48 0.07
C ARG A 92 0.26 -15.78 -1.29
N LEU A 93 1.39 -15.68 -1.95
CA LEU A 93 1.49 -15.00 -3.24
C LEU A 93 0.73 -15.75 -4.33
N GLU A 94 -0.13 -15.02 -5.04
CA GLU A 94 -0.86 -15.49 -6.20
C GLU A 94 -0.34 -14.80 -7.47
N ALA A 95 -0.54 -15.41 -8.63
CA ALA A 95 -0.20 -14.77 -9.89
C ALA A 95 -1.05 -13.52 -10.11
N ALA A 96 -0.40 -12.38 -10.28
CA ALA A 96 -1.08 -11.11 -10.54
C ALA A 96 -1.01 -10.78 -12.03
N LEU A 97 -1.75 -11.51 -12.82
CA LEU A 97 -1.82 -11.30 -14.26
C LEU A 97 -2.77 -10.14 -14.57
N ALA A 98 -2.30 -9.19 -15.36
CA ALA A 98 -3.12 -8.23 -16.07
C ALA A 98 -2.77 -8.31 -17.56
N ASN A 99 -3.78 -8.39 -18.40
CA ASN A 99 -3.62 -8.44 -19.84
C ASN A 99 -4.07 -7.11 -20.46
N ASP A 100 -3.46 -6.74 -21.57
CA ASP A 100 -3.95 -5.64 -22.41
C ASP A 100 -5.13 -6.08 -23.30
N ALA A 101 -5.60 -5.18 -24.16
CA ALA A 101 -6.71 -5.44 -25.06
C ALA A 101 -6.40 -6.51 -26.12
N SER A 102 -5.11 -6.82 -26.37
CA SER A 102 -4.68 -7.91 -27.26
C SER A 102 -4.59 -9.27 -26.55
N GLY A 103 -4.75 -9.29 -25.22
CA GLY A 103 -4.59 -10.47 -24.38
C GLY A 103 -3.16 -10.73 -23.94
N ASP A 104 -2.21 -9.83 -24.26
CA ASP A 104 -0.83 -9.95 -23.83
C ASP A 104 -0.66 -9.54 -22.36
N ALA A 105 0.11 -10.33 -21.61
CA ALA A 105 0.38 -10.05 -20.22
C ALA A 105 1.14 -8.73 -20.06
N VAL A 106 0.52 -7.75 -19.41
CA VAL A 106 1.16 -6.47 -19.04
C VAL A 106 1.76 -6.52 -17.65
N ARG A 107 1.36 -7.49 -16.82
CA ARG A 107 1.86 -7.73 -15.47
C ARG A 107 2.10 -9.21 -15.27
N THR A 108 3.32 -9.57 -14.90
CA THR A 108 3.76 -10.96 -14.68
C THR A 108 4.18 -11.23 -13.23
N ALA A 109 4.01 -10.25 -12.34
CA ALA A 109 4.36 -10.32 -10.92
C ALA A 109 3.48 -11.31 -10.13
N ARG A 110 3.87 -11.57 -8.88
CA ARG A 110 3.00 -12.21 -7.89
C ARG A 110 2.56 -11.20 -6.83
N THR A 111 1.37 -11.38 -6.27
CA THR A 111 0.77 -10.45 -5.30
C THR A 111 0.13 -11.18 -4.14
N CYS A 112 0.11 -10.52 -2.97
CA CYS A 112 -0.69 -10.90 -1.83
C CYS A 112 -1.50 -9.69 -1.36
N ALA A 113 -2.81 -9.75 -1.49
CA ALA A 113 -3.72 -8.73 -0.98
C ALA A 113 -3.96 -8.91 0.53
N PHE A 114 -4.10 -7.79 1.24
CA PHE A 114 -4.49 -7.76 2.65
C PHE A 114 -5.90 -7.20 2.76
N GLY A 115 -6.89 -8.08 2.72
CA GLY A 115 -8.28 -7.76 3.01
C GLY A 115 -8.48 -7.31 4.47
N PRO A 116 -9.71 -6.91 4.86
CA PRO A 116 -9.97 -6.45 6.22
C PRO A 116 -9.52 -7.47 7.29
N GLN A 117 -9.73 -8.76 7.03
CA GLN A 117 -9.39 -9.83 7.98
C GLN A 117 -7.87 -10.07 8.12
N GLU A 118 -7.06 -9.62 7.17
CA GLU A 118 -5.59 -9.72 7.23
C GLU A 118 -4.91 -8.46 7.71
N ARG A 119 -5.66 -7.38 7.94
CA ARG A 119 -5.08 -6.12 8.41
C ARG A 119 -4.68 -6.19 9.87
N ASP A 120 -3.60 -5.49 10.17
CA ASP A 120 -2.99 -5.40 11.48
C ASP A 120 -2.51 -3.97 11.78
N LEU A 121 -1.87 -3.74 12.91
CA LEU A 121 -1.39 -2.40 13.29
C LEU A 121 -0.22 -1.91 12.43
N VAL A 122 0.59 -2.81 11.88
CA VAL A 122 1.67 -2.42 10.95
C VAL A 122 1.08 -1.80 9.69
N LEU A 123 0.09 -2.45 9.08
CA LEU A 123 -0.63 -1.91 7.93
C LEU A 123 -1.43 -0.65 8.29
N ALA A 124 -2.07 -0.63 9.47
CA ALA A 124 -2.82 0.54 9.93
C ALA A 124 -1.94 1.79 10.03
N ILE A 125 -0.73 1.65 10.59
CA ILE A 125 0.25 2.75 10.68
C ILE A 125 0.67 3.23 9.30
N LEU A 126 1.00 2.32 8.37
CA LEU A 126 1.39 2.69 7.01
C LEU A 126 0.26 3.42 6.27
N GLN A 127 -0.98 2.97 6.43
CA GLN A 127 -2.14 3.63 5.83
C GLN A 127 -2.44 4.98 6.48
N GLU A 128 -2.28 5.11 7.80
CA GLU A 128 -2.41 6.40 8.49
C GLU A 128 -1.33 7.39 8.03
N ARG A 129 -0.08 6.94 7.86
CA ARG A 129 1.01 7.75 7.30
C ARG A 129 0.69 8.21 5.87
N ALA A 130 0.17 7.32 5.03
CA ALA A 130 -0.26 7.68 3.68
C ALA A 130 -1.42 8.68 3.71
N ALA A 131 -2.40 8.49 4.59
CA ALA A 131 -3.53 9.41 4.76
C ALA A 131 -3.08 10.82 5.16
N ARG A 132 -2.19 10.92 6.15
CA ARG A 132 -1.61 12.20 6.61
C ARG A 132 -0.76 12.86 5.53
N LEU A 133 0.03 12.08 4.78
CA LEU A 133 0.88 12.57 3.70
C LEU A 133 0.08 13.16 2.54
N LEU A 134 -1.02 12.51 2.18
CA LEU A 134 -1.82 12.84 0.98
C LEU A 134 -3.07 13.66 1.30
N GLY A 135 -3.44 13.79 2.56
CA GLY A 135 -4.68 14.46 2.98
C GLY A 135 -5.94 13.69 2.60
N VAL A 136 -5.86 12.36 2.43
CA VAL A 136 -6.99 11.49 2.06
C VAL A 136 -7.22 10.45 3.14
N PRO A 137 -8.43 10.34 3.73
CA PRO A 137 -8.71 9.42 4.84
C PRO A 137 -8.42 7.95 4.51
N VAL A 138 -7.99 7.16 5.51
CA VAL A 138 -7.76 5.70 5.38
C VAL A 138 -8.99 4.97 4.85
N ALA A 139 -10.20 5.45 5.13
CA ALA A 139 -11.44 4.89 4.58
C ALA A 139 -11.49 4.87 3.04
N CYS A 140 -10.70 5.73 2.37
CA CYS A 140 -10.58 5.77 0.91
C CYS A 140 -9.49 4.82 0.35
N HIS A 141 -8.81 4.07 1.19
CA HIS A 141 -7.72 3.18 0.77
C HIS A 141 -8.28 1.81 0.35
N GLU A 142 -7.89 1.35 -0.85
CA GLU A 142 -8.14 -0.02 -1.28
C GLU A 142 -7.38 -1.02 -0.40
N PRO A 143 -7.68 -2.33 -0.45
CA PRO A 143 -6.82 -3.33 0.17
C PRO A 143 -5.37 -3.16 -0.29
N PRO A 144 -4.39 -3.01 0.63
CA PRO A 144 -2.99 -2.93 0.26
C PRO A 144 -2.51 -4.28 -0.27
N ASN A 145 -1.55 -4.23 -1.21
CA ASN A 145 -1.02 -5.43 -1.83
C ASN A 145 0.51 -5.43 -1.75
N THR A 146 1.10 -6.48 -1.22
CA THR A 146 2.49 -6.74 -1.51
C THR A 146 2.61 -7.32 -2.92
N ILE A 147 3.65 -6.89 -3.63
CA ILE A 147 3.93 -7.33 -4.98
C ILE A 147 5.38 -7.79 -5.02
N SER A 148 5.59 -8.97 -5.57
CA SER A 148 6.89 -9.58 -5.73
C SER A 148 7.22 -9.76 -7.21
N TYR A 149 8.43 -9.36 -7.61
CA TYR A 149 8.97 -9.52 -8.95
C TYR A 149 10.24 -10.34 -8.89
N GLU A 150 10.26 -11.47 -9.58
CA GLU A 150 11.44 -12.27 -9.85
C GLU A 150 12.14 -11.80 -11.14
N PRO A 151 13.38 -12.22 -11.43
CA PRO A 151 14.06 -11.87 -12.68
C PRO A 151 13.19 -12.14 -13.89
N GLY A 152 13.06 -11.12 -14.76
CA GLY A 152 12.22 -11.17 -15.96
C GLY A 152 10.74 -10.85 -15.72
N GLN A 153 10.28 -10.74 -14.48
CA GLN A 153 8.91 -10.29 -14.17
C GLN A 153 8.85 -8.77 -14.15
N GLU A 154 7.78 -8.23 -14.73
CA GLU A 154 7.60 -6.79 -14.88
C GLU A 154 6.14 -6.38 -14.74
N TYR A 155 5.91 -5.08 -14.65
CA TYR A 155 4.64 -4.46 -14.95
C TYR A 155 4.89 -3.37 -15.99
N ARG A 156 4.49 -3.61 -17.23
CA ARG A 156 4.68 -2.69 -18.37
C ARG A 156 4.02 -1.35 -18.06
N GLN A 157 4.33 -0.32 -18.86
CA GLN A 157 3.79 1.01 -18.67
C GLN A 157 2.27 1.00 -18.62
N HIS A 158 1.73 1.56 -17.55
CA HIS A 158 0.30 1.66 -17.26
C HIS A 158 0.03 2.89 -16.42
N ALA A 159 -1.25 3.28 -16.37
CA ALA A 159 -1.75 4.26 -15.43
C ALA A 159 -2.56 3.57 -14.33
N ASP A 160 -2.53 4.11 -13.12
CA ASP A 160 -3.31 3.60 -11.99
C ASP A 160 -4.73 4.19 -11.92
N PHE A 161 -4.99 5.33 -12.56
CA PHE A 161 -6.36 5.82 -12.66
C PHE A 161 -7.24 4.87 -13.47
N ILE A 162 -8.52 4.86 -13.16
CA ILE A 162 -9.50 4.12 -13.94
C ILE A 162 -9.92 4.99 -15.13
N GLU A 163 -9.73 4.49 -16.35
CA GLU A 163 -10.02 5.24 -17.58
C GLU A 163 -11.53 5.55 -17.72
N PRO A 164 -11.95 6.83 -17.61
CA PRO A 164 -13.38 7.16 -17.56
C PRO A 164 -14.12 6.96 -18.91
N SER A 165 -13.37 6.92 -20.01
CA SER A 165 -13.93 6.70 -21.36
C SER A 165 -14.39 5.26 -21.58
N ILE A 166 -13.86 4.30 -20.80
CA ILE A 166 -14.20 2.88 -20.90
C ILE A 166 -15.51 2.61 -20.15
N ALA A 167 -16.54 2.22 -20.90
CA ALA A 167 -17.90 2.06 -20.37
C ALA A 167 -18.00 1.00 -19.25
N GLU A 168 -17.23 -0.08 -19.35
CA GLU A 168 -17.21 -1.16 -18.36
C GLU A 168 -16.72 -0.69 -16.97
N PHE A 169 -15.93 0.38 -16.90
CA PHE A 169 -15.41 0.91 -15.65
C PHE A 169 -16.34 1.90 -14.95
N ARG A 170 -17.42 2.37 -15.63
CA ARG A 170 -18.34 3.36 -15.07
C ARG A 170 -18.99 2.91 -13.76
N PRO A 171 -19.48 1.67 -13.59
CA PRO A 171 -20.06 1.25 -12.32
C PRO A 171 -19.05 1.34 -11.17
N ALA A 172 -17.81 0.90 -11.39
CA ALA A 172 -16.74 0.98 -10.39
C ALA A 172 -16.40 2.44 -10.05
N LEU A 173 -16.32 3.33 -11.05
CA LEU A 173 -16.10 4.76 -10.83
C LEU A 173 -17.26 5.43 -10.07
N GLN A 174 -18.50 5.04 -10.35
CA GLN A 174 -19.67 5.56 -9.63
C GLN A 174 -19.67 5.12 -8.16
N GLN A 175 -19.35 3.85 -7.89
CA GLN A 175 -19.38 3.28 -6.56
C GLN A 175 -18.15 3.66 -5.74
N LEU A 176 -16.95 3.47 -6.29
CA LEU A 176 -15.67 3.55 -5.57
C LEU A 176 -14.96 4.90 -5.79
N GLY A 177 -15.43 5.72 -6.73
CA GLY A 177 -14.70 6.91 -7.17
C GLY A 177 -13.43 6.56 -7.97
N GLN A 178 -12.71 7.61 -8.38
CA GLN A 178 -11.46 7.49 -9.11
C GLN A 178 -10.30 7.10 -8.17
N ARG A 179 -9.29 6.38 -8.66
CA ARG A 179 -7.99 6.26 -7.99
C ARG A 179 -7.25 7.58 -8.12
N VAL A 180 -7.15 8.32 -7.03
CA VAL A 180 -6.59 9.69 -7.03
C VAL A 180 -5.10 9.73 -6.71
N ALA A 181 -4.59 8.71 -6.02
CA ALA A 181 -3.17 8.62 -5.69
C ALA A 181 -2.74 7.15 -5.52
N THR A 182 -1.44 6.93 -5.64
CA THR A 182 -0.78 5.65 -5.36
C THR A 182 0.44 5.89 -4.49
N VAL A 183 0.67 4.97 -3.54
CA VAL A 183 1.90 4.88 -2.74
C VAL A 183 2.53 3.52 -2.99
N VAL A 184 3.80 3.50 -3.41
CA VAL A 184 4.59 2.29 -3.58
C VAL A 184 5.74 2.32 -2.60
N THR A 185 5.70 1.46 -1.58
CA THR A 185 6.75 1.34 -0.56
C THR A 185 7.66 0.16 -0.90
N TYR A 186 8.96 0.42 -0.99
CA TYR A 186 9.97 -0.62 -1.21
C TYR A 186 10.18 -1.41 0.09
N LEU A 187 10.14 -2.73 0.00
CA LEU A 187 10.27 -3.59 1.17
C LEU A 187 11.66 -4.24 1.27
N ASN A 188 12.43 -4.23 0.18
CA ASN A 188 13.79 -4.74 0.16
C ASN A 188 14.63 -4.03 -0.92
N ASP A 189 15.94 -4.29 -0.94
CA ASP A 189 16.90 -3.76 -1.91
C ASP A 189 17.88 -4.82 -2.47
N GLN A 190 17.72 -6.10 -2.09
CA GLN A 190 18.56 -7.22 -2.53
C GLN A 190 18.18 -7.66 -3.96
N PHE A 191 18.22 -6.72 -4.91
CA PHE A 191 17.98 -6.95 -6.34
C PHE A 191 18.75 -5.92 -7.17
N GLU A 192 18.95 -6.19 -8.46
CA GLU A 192 19.56 -5.27 -9.43
C GLU A 192 18.52 -4.82 -10.45
N GLY A 193 18.59 -3.55 -10.88
CA GLY A 193 17.59 -2.96 -11.78
C GLY A 193 16.26 -2.77 -11.04
N ALA A 194 15.15 -3.13 -11.69
CA ALA A 194 13.81 -3.13 -11.14
C ALA A 194 13.32 -1.77 -10.64
N GLU A 195 13.76 -0.69 -11.26
CA GLU A 195 13.31 0.67 -10.96
C GLU A 195 11.80 0.78 -11.21
N THR A 196 11.12 1.65 -10.47
CA THR A 196 9.83 2.20 -10.84
C THR A 196 10.10 3.42 -11.71
N VAL A 197 9.73 3.35 -12.99
CA VAL A 197 10.03 4.41 -13.96
C VAL A 197 8.78 5.16 -14.39
N PHE A 198 8.92 6.47 -14.60
CA PHE A 198 7.91 7.35 -15.19
C PHE A 198 8.52 7.93 -16.48
N PRO A 199 8.32 7.27 -17.64
CA PRO A 199 9.02 7.64 -18.88
C PRO A 199 8.77 9.08 -19.31
N ASP A 200 7.53 9.57 -19.19
CA ASP A 200 7.16 10.93 -19.60
C ASP A 200 7.73 12.04 -18.68
N LEU A 201 8.24 11.65 -17.51
CA LEU A 201 8.84 12.55 -16.53
C LEU A 201 10.35 12.40 -16.41
N ASP A 202 10.95 11.43 -17.11
CA ASP A 202 12.38 11.05 -17.01
C ASP A 202 12.79 10.72 -15.56
N ILE A 203 11.93 9.97 -14.85
CA ILE A 203 12.16 9.54 -13.48
C ILE A 203 12.38 8.03 -13.47
N ALA A 204 13.49 7.60 -12.84
CA ALA A 204 13.75 6.22 -12.45
C ALA A 204 14.01 6.18 -10.94
N PHE A 205 13.10 5.56 -10.20
CA PHE A 205 13.18 5.50 -8.74
C PHE A 205 13.48 4.08 -8.27
N ARG A 206 14.51 3.97 -7.42
CA ARG A 206 14.84 2.76 -6.67
C ARG A 206 15.00 3.14 -5.21
N GLY A 207 14.08 2.65 -4.37
CA GLY A 207 14.08 2.89 -2.93
C GLY A 207 14.92 1.88 -2.18
N ALA A 208 15.43 2.27 -1.00
CA ALA A 208 15.88 1.36 0.04
C ALA A 208 14.66 0.78 0.80
N PRO A 209 14.84 -0.29 1.63
CA PRO A 209 13.77 -0.81 2.46
C PRO A 209 13.12 0.30 3.31
N GLY A 210 11.81 0.41 3.23
CA GLY A 210 11.02 1.45 3.89
C GLY A 210 10.88 2.75 3.13
N ASP A 211 11.60 2.99 2.04
CA ASP A 211 11.38 4.16 1.19
C ASP A 211 10.09 4.02 0.38
N ALA A 212 9.38 5.13 0.15
CA ALA A 212 8.20 5.13 -0.70
C ALA A 212 8.30 6.19 -1.80
N ILE A 213 7.75 5.86 -2.97
CA ILE A 213 7.38 6.81 -3.99
C ILE A 213 5.85 6.93 -4.01
N PHE A 214 5.36 8.14 -4.14
CA PHE A 214 3.93 8.39 -4.25
C PHE A 214 3.65 9.42 -5.33
N PHE A 215 2.50 9.25 -5.97
CA PHE A 215 2.12 10.08 -7.10
C PHE A 215 0.60 10.23 -7.17
N ALA A 216 0.16 11.40 -7.65
CA ALA A 216 -1.23 11.63 -7.94
C ALA A 216 -1.56 11.05 -9.32
N ASN A 217 -2.68 10.35 -9.40
CA ASN A 217 -3.19 9.76 -10.65
C ASN A 217 -4.11 10.71 -11.41
N VAL A 218 -4.45 11.86 -10.81
CA VAL A 218 -5.36 12.86 -11.37
C VAL A 218 -4.79 14.26 -11.21
N LEU A 219 -5.19 15.15 -12.08
CA LEU A 219 -4.93 16.59 -12.01
C LEU A 219 -5.77 17.26 -10.90
N ALA A 220 -5.59 18.56 -10.69
CA ALA A 220 -6.32 19.30 -9.66
C ALA A 220 -7.84 19.37 -9.90
N ASP A 221 -8.26 19.28 -11.15
CA ASP A 221 -9.67 19.24 -11.57
C ASP A 221 -10.29 17.85 -11.51
N GLY A 222 -9.51 16.82 -11.12
CA GLY A 222 -9.94 15.43 -11.04
C GLY A 222 -9.84 14.64 -12.35
N SER A 223 -9.40 15.25 -13.45
CA SER A 223 -9.15 14.55 -14.71
C SER A 223 -7.88 13.68 -14.61
N PRO A 224 -7.76 12.60 -15.42
CA PRO A 224 -6.60 11.74 -15.45
C PRO A 224 -5.28 12.50 -15.71
N ASP A 225 -4.22 12.18 -14.93
CA ASP A 225 -2.87 12.68 -15.18
C ASP A 225 -2.05 11.62 -15.91
N TYR A 226 -2.03 11.69 -17.24
CA TYR A 226 -1.31 10.74 -18.08
C TYR A 226 0.22 10.80 -17.92
N LEU A 227 0.77 11.91 -17.41
CA LEU A 227 2.21 12.03 -17.14
C LEU A 227 2.69 11.07 -16.03
N THR A 228 1.76 10.59 -15.19
CA THR A 228 2.09 9.63 -14.13
C THR A 228 1.96 8.17 -14.55
N ALA A 229 1.79 7.90 -15.84
CA ALA A 229 1.94 6.55 -16.39
C ALA A 229 3.35 6.04 -16.07
N HIS A 230 3.43 4.83 -15.52
CA HIS A 230 4.66 4.28 -14.96
C HIS A 230 4.80 2.79 -15.23
N ALA A 231 6.01 2.27 -15.04
CA ALA A 231 6.31 0.85 -15.17
C ALA A 231 7.15 0.36 -13.99
N ALA A 232 7.03 -0.92 -13.67
CA ALA A 232 8.00 -1.62 -12.83
C ALA A 232 8.90 -2.44 -13.73
N LEU A 233 10.17 -2.02 -13.88
CA LEU A 233 11.15 -2.75 -14.69
C LEU A 233 11.47 -4.10 -14.04
N PRO A 234 11.86 -5.11 -14.85
CA PRO A 234 12.20 -6.42 -14.33
C PRO A 234 13.52 -6.38 -13.54
N PRO A 235 13.62 -7.11 -12.43
CA PRO A 235 14.91 -7.37 -11.80
C PRO A 235 15.84 -8.10 -12.77
N LYS A 236 17.10 -7.71 -12.79
CA LYS A 236 18.18 -8.45 -13.49
C LYS A 236 18.67 -9.62 -12.65
N SER A 237 18.71 -9.42 -11.33
CA SER A 237 19.02 -10.43 -10.32
C SER A 237 18.30 -10.11 -9.02
N GLY A 238 18.14 -11.10 -8.16
CA GLY A 238 17.42 -10.96 -6.89
C GLY A 238 15.91 -10.88 -7.09
N ARG A 239 15.20 -10.56 -6.02
CA ARG A 239 13.73 -10.50 -5.99
C ARG A 239 13.29 -9.17 -5.38
N LYS A 240 12.56 -8.35 -6.15
CA LYS A 240 12.00 -7.09 -5.66
C LYS A 240 10.69 -7.31 -4.93
N TRP A 241 10.54 -6.67 -3.78
CA TRP A 241 9.30 -6.60 -3.03
C TRP A 241 8.86 -5.16 -2.81
N VAL A 242 7.59 -4.88 -3.06
CA VAL A 242 6.96 -3.59 -2.75
C VAL A 242 5.60 -3.79 -2.11
N LEU A 243 5.15 -2.81 -1.31
CA LEU A 243 3.76 -2.65 -0.91
C LEU A 243 3.14 -1.57 -1.79
N SER A 244 2.07 -1.90 -2.51
CA SER A 244 1.28 -0.95 -3.31
C SER A 244 -0.02 -0.63 -2.59
N GLN A 245 -0.33 0.67 -2.46
CA GLN A 245 -1.55 1.19 -1.88
C GLN A 245 -2.22 2.15 -2.86
N TRP A 246 -3.36 1.76 -3.40
CA TRP A 246 -4.22 2.65 -4.17
C TRP A 246 -5.20 3.39 -3.27
N ILE A 247 -5.44 4.67 -3.60
CA ILE A 247 -6.28 5.57 -2.83
C ILE A 247 -7.36 6.13 -3.73
N ARG A 248 -8.61 5.99 -3.29
CA ARG A 248 -9.81 6.40 -4.00
C ARG A 248 -10.28 7.80 -3.61
N SER A 249 -11.10 8.41 -4.47
CA SER A 249 -11.79 9.67 -4.17
C SER A 249 -13.05 9.48 -3.32
N LYS A 250 -13.47 8.24 -3.08
CA LYS A 250 -14.60 7.87 -2.20
C LYS A 250 -14.17 6.79 -1.22
N PRO A 251 -14.85 6.68 -0.07
CA PRO A 251 -14.62 5.58 0.85
C PRO A 251 -14.79 4.21 0.16
N PHE A 252 -13.87 3.29 0.45
CA PHE A 252 -13.93 1.93 -0.05
C PHE A 252 -14.98 1.15 0.76
N PRO A 253 -15.98 0.53 0.11
CA PRO A 253 -17.09 -0.09 0.81
C PRO A 253 -16.70 -1.48 1.32
N TYR A 254 -16.05 -1.55 2.48
CA TYR A 254 -15.93 -2.82 3.16
C TYR A 254 -17.29 -3.24 3.70
N SER A 255 -17.75 -4.45 3.40
CA SER A 255 -19.00 -4.95 3.96
C SER A 255 -18.90 -5.09 5.48
N ALA A 256 -20.03 -5.01 6.18
CA ALA A 256 -20.06 -5.24 7.62
C ALA A 256 -19.51 -6.63 7.99
N GLU A 257 -19.77 -7.65 7.14
CA GLU A 257 -19.24 -9.01 7.29
C GLU A 257 -17.71 -9.07 7.10
N ALA A 258 -17.16 -8.27 6.17
CA ALA A 258 -15.72 -8.19 5.98
C ALA A 258 -15.01 -7.47 7.15
N LEU A 259 -15.75 -6.67 7.93
CA LEU A 259 -15.26 -5.96 9.11
C LEU A 259 -15.58 -6.70 10.42
N ALA A 260 -16.41 -7.72 10.39
CA ALA A 260 -16.73 -8.59 11.53
C ALA A 260 -15.67 -9.68 11.68
#